data_aeb84ad305e76cb00b61c01bdef6605c
#
_entry.id   aeb84ad305e76cb00b61c01bdef6605c
#
_cell.length_a   1.000
_cell.length_b   1.000
_cell.length_c   1.000
_cell.angle_alpha   90.00
_cell.angle_beta   90.00
_cell.angle_gamma   90.00
#
_symmetry.space_group_name_H-M   'P 1'
#
loop_
_entity.id
_entity.type
_entity.pdbx_description
1 polymer ?
#
loop_
_entity_poly.entity_id
_entity_poly.type
_entity_poly.pdbx_seq_one_letter_code
_entity_poly.pdbx_strand_id
1 'polypeptide(L)'
;MTLPGTPVFRYGDEIAMGDNLDLPERNCARTPMQWSNEPQAGFTESDKPVVPVIAEGPYGFEHVNVAAQKRDPNSLMDWTERMIRMRKEVPEIGWGDFSILGTSKPEVLALRYDWRNNSVLFVHNLSPIPTEVKFSAGTKVDGRLINLLSDDHSTPDASGKHCMVLEPYGYRWSRIGGLDYLLRRTEI
;
A
#
# COMPACT_ATOMS: atom_id res chain seq x y z
N MET A 1 3.24 -2.85 -1.72
CA MET A 1 2.09 -3.69 -2.14
C MET A 1 2.02 -3.89 -3.66
N THR A 2 2.49 -2.94 -4.47
CA THR A 2 2.35 -2.96 -5.95
C THR A 2 3.62 -3.35 -6.70
N LEU A 3 4.75 -3.45 -6.04
CA LEU A 3 5.99 -3.92 -6.65
C LEU A 3 5.94 -5.42 -6.95
N PRO A 4 6.70 -5.90 -7.97
CA PRO A 4 6.77 -7.33 -8.28
C PRO A 4 7.40 -8.11 -7.12
N GLY A 5 6.99 -9.35 -7.00
CA GLY A 5 7.41 -10.25 -5.92
C GLY A 5 6.44 -10.32 -4.75
N THR A 6 6.82 -11.07 -3.75
CA THR A 6 6.01 -11.31 -2.54
C THR A 6 6.35 -10.26 -1.48
N PRO A 7 5.37 -9.45 -1.01
CA PRO A 7 5.59 -8.56 0.12
C PRO A 7 5.85 -9.38 1.38
N VAL A 8 6.88 -9.00 2.12
CA VAL A 8 7.20 -9.59 3.42
C VAL A 8 6.97 -8.54 4.49
N PHE A 9 6.09 -8.84 5.43
CA PHE A 9 5.83 -8.00 6.60
C PHE A 9 6.49 -8.63 7.81
N ARG A 10 7.28 -7.84 8.53
CA ARG A 10 7.65 -8.17 9.90
C ARG A 10 6.48 -7.79 10.81
N TYR A 11 6.23 -8.56 11.87
CA TYR A 11 5.21 -8.17 12.84
C TYR A 11 5.56 -6.82 13.46
N GLY A 12 4.56 -5.95 13.57
CA GLY A 12 4.73 -4.57 13.99
C GLY A 12 4.84 -3.56 12.84
N ASP A 13 5.19 -3.98 11.61
CA ASP A 13 5.18 -3.10 10.43
C ASP A 13 3.77 -2.55 10.18
N GLU A 14 2.74 -3.36 10.43
CA GLU A 14 1.33 -3.01 10.25
C GLU A 14 0.82 -1.90 11.18
N ILE A 15 1.52 -1.66 12.28
CA ILE A 15 1.20 -0.56 13.23
C ILE A 15 2.28 0.53 13.24
N ALA A 16 3.29 0.46 12.37
CA ALA A 16 4.47 1.33 12.37
C ALA A 16 5.25 1.27 13.69
N MET A 17 5.47 0.08 14.23
CA MET A 17 6.38 -0.10 15.35
C MET A 17 7.79 0.40 15.00
N GLY A 18 8.36 1.22 15.87
CA GLY A 18 9.74 1.69 15.72
C GLY A 18 10.79 0.65 16.07
N ASP A 19 12.05 1.09 16.02
CA ASP A 19 13.19 0.31 16.46
C ASP A 19 13.75 0.88 17.78
N ASN A 20 14.26 0.00 18.65
CA ASN A 20 15.00 0.41 19.84
C ASN A 20 16.50 0.45 19.50
N LEU A 21 16.99 1.65 19.16
CA LEU A 21 18.38 1.82 18.69
C LEU A 21 19.45 1.59 19.77
N ASP A 22 19.06 1.47 21.04
CA ASP A 22 19.99 1.15 22.15
C ASP A 22 20.33 -0.34 22.20
N LEU A 23 19.58 -1.16 21.47
CA LEU A 23 19.85 -2.59 21.37
C LEU A 23 20.83 -2.90 20.25
N PRO A 24 21.77 -3.85 20.45
CA PRO A 24 22.80 -4.16 19.46
C PRO A 24 22.21 -4.87 18.23
N GLU A 25 22.80 -4.57 17.07
CA GLU A 25 22.56 -5.27 15.79
C GLU A 25 21.07 -5.40 15.44
N ARG A 26 20.64 -6.63 15.14
CA ARG A 26 19.26 -6.95 14.73
C ARG A 26 18.25 -6.87 15.88
N ASN A 27 18.71 -6.81 17.10
CA ASN A 27 17.81 -6.77 18.27
C ASN A 27 17.06 -5.44 18.36
N CYS A 28 17.62 -4.36 17.82
CA CYS A 28 16.92 -3.07 17.74
C CYS A 28 15.54 -3.19 17.08
N ALA A 29 15.43 -4.01 16.04
CA ALA A 29 14.22 -4.24 15.28
C ALA A 29 13.38 -5.43 15.77
N ARG A 30 13.77 -6.12 16.87
CA ARG A 30 13.13 -7.34 17.38
C ARG A 30 12.51 -7.15 18.76
N THR A 31 11.98 -5.96 18.99
CA THR A 31 11.30 -5.63 20.24
C THR A 31 9.95 -6.33 20.35
N PRO A 32 9.43 -6.56 21.56
CA PRO A 32 8.11 -7.16 21.75
C PRO A 32 6.98 -6.34 21.11
N MET A 33 5.94 -7.04 20.64
CA MET A 33 4.76 -6.40 20.05
C MET A 33 4.05 -5.48 21.04
N GLN A 34 3.66 -4.30 20.58
CA GLN A 34 2.95 -3.31 21.33
C GLN A 34 1.43 -3.54 21.21
N TRP A 35 0.88 -4.41 22.09
CA TRP A 35 -0.53 -4.78 22.03
C TRP A 35 -1.48 -3.71 22.56
N SER A 36 -1.08 -3.03 23.64
CA SER A 36 -1.88 -2.01 24.33
C SER A 36 -1.01 -0.95 24.98
N ASN A 37 -1.64 0.04 25.61
CA ASN A 37 -0.99 1.05 26.45
C ASN A 37 -0.82 0.60 27.92
N GLU A 38 -1.04 -0.67 28.23
CA GLU A 38 -0.80 -1.25 29.54
C GLU A 38 0.70 -1.49 29.80
N PRO A 39 1.11 -1.73 31.06
CA PRO A 39 2.50 -2.05 31.38
C PRO A 39 3.07 -3.12 30.47
N GLN A 40 4.34 -2.98 30.10
CA GLN A 40 5.03 -3.86 29.13
C GLN A 40 4.28 -3.98 27.78
N ALA A 41 3.57 -2.92 27.38
CA ALA A 41 2.77 -2.88 26.15
C ALA A 41 1.70 -3.98 26.07
N GLY A 42 1.25 -4.53 27.20
CA GLY A 42 0.36 -5.70 27.22
C GLY A 42 0.99 -7.00 26.66
N PHE A 43 2.30 -7.03 26.50
CA PHE A 43 3.01 -8.20 25.96
C PHE A 43 3.27 -9.26 27.03
N THR A 44 3.59 -8.86 28.25
CA THR A 44 3.90 -9.75 29.38
C THR A 44 3.55 -9.10 30.71
N GLU A 45 3.25 -9.92 31.71
CA GLU A 45 3.07 -9.49 33.09
C GLU A 45 4.40 -9.38 33.86
N SER A 46 5.51 -9.83 33.28
CA SER A 46 6.84 -9.75 33.88
C SER A 46 7.39 -8.32 33.85
N ASP A 47 7.87 -7.84 35.00
CA ASP A 47 8.56 -6.55 35.11
C ASP A 47 9.91 -6.51 34.39
N LYS A 48 10.45 -7.68 34.01
CA LYS A 48 11.77 -7.83 33.38
C LYS A 48 11.68 -8.72 32.13
N PRO A 49 11.13 -8.20 31.02
CA PRO A 49 11.16 -8.93 29.76
C PRO A 49 12.60 -9.11 29.28
N VAL A 50 12.88 -10.21 28.55
CA VAL A 50 14.22 -10.49 27.99
C VAL A 50 14.67 -9.40 27.02
N VAL A 51 13.74 -8.90 26.22
CA VAL A 51 13.93 -7.73 25.35
C VAL A 51 12.94 -6.66 25.80
N PRO A 52 13.38 -5.44 26.07
CA PRO A 52 12.49 -4.37 26.51
C PRO A 52 11.53 -3.95 25.40
N VAL A 53 10.32 -3.54 25.77
CA VAL A 53 9.40 -2.84 24.89
C VAL A 53 9.91 -1.43 24.61
N ILE A 54 9.46 -0.80 23.51
CA ILE A 54 9.74 0.61 23.27
C ILE A 54 8.78 1.43 24.12
N ALA A 55 9.31 2.00 25.22
CA ALA A 55 8.51 2.73 26.20
C ALA A 55 8.44 4.25 25.91
N GLU A 56 9.46 4.81 25.27
CA GLU A 56 9.61 6.26 25.13
C GLU A 56 9.60 6.72 23.67
N GLY A 57 9.41 8.04 23.49
CA GLY A 57 9.43 8.69 22.19
C GLY A 57 8.17 8.44 21.35
N PRO A 58 8.17 8.89 20.08
CA PRO A 58 6.98 8.87 19.21
C PRO A 58 6.51 7.45 18.86
N TYR A 59 7.37 6.45 19.02
CA TYR A 59 7.08 5.04 18.76
C TYR A 59 6.86 4.22 20.03
N GLY A 60 6.84 4.86 21.21
CA GLY A 60 6.51 4.21 22.48
C GLY A 60 5.11 3.60 22.47
N PHE A 61 4.90 2.53 23.25
CA PHE A 61 3.65 1.77 23.24
C PHE A 61 2.43 2.58 23.71
N GLU A 62 2.62 3.70 24.39
CA GLU A 62 1.53 4.64 24.72
C GLU A 62 0.95 5.32 23.48
N HIS A 63 1.76 5.51 22.44
CA HIS A 63 1.38 6.18 21.19
C HIS A 63 1.10 5.19 20.05
N VAL A 64 1.89 4.13 19.96
CA VAL A 64 1.79 3.13 18.89
C VAL A 64 1.45 1.78 19.50
N ASN A 65 0.21 1.34 19.33
CA ASN A 65 -0.23 0.02 19.81
C ASN A 65 -1.44 -0.50 19.02
N VAL A 66 -1.60 -1.82 19.02
CA VAL A 66 -2.68 -2.52 18.33
C VAL A 66 -4.06 -2.09 18.82
N ALA A 67 -4.24 -1.97 20.16
CA ALA A 67 -5.54 -1.65 20.74
C ALA A 67 -6.06 -0.27 20.31
N ALA A 68 -5.16 0.72 20.20
CA ALA A 68 -5.50 2.05 19.72
C ALA A 68 -5.83 2.02 18.22
N GLN A 69 -5.00 1.37 17.41
CA GLN A 69 -5.19 1.33 15.96
C GLN A 69 -6.43 0.54 15.54
N LYS A 70 -6.82 -0.50 16.25
CA LYS A 70 -8.09 -1.22 16.02
C LYS A 70 -9.35 -0.35 16.20
N ARG A 71 -9.25 0.74 16.95
CA ARG A 71 -10.37 1.67 17.17
C ARG A 71 -10.40 2.82 16.18
N ASP A 72 -9.35 3.00 15.39
CA ASP A 72 -9.23 4.06 14.40
C ASP A 72 -9.33 3.48 12.98
N PRO A 73 -10.44 3.73 12.26
CA PRO A 73 -10.62 3.24 10.88
C PRO A 73 -9.65 3.88 9.87
N ASN A 74 -8.93 4.94 10.28
CA ASN A 74 -7.90 5.60 9.46
C ASN A 74 -6.48 5.17 9.87
N SER A 75 -6.34 4.21 10.78
CA SER A 75 -5.04 3.71 11.22
C SER A 75 -4.25 3.03 10.10
N LEU A 76 -2.93 2.96 10.29
CA LEU A 76 -2.06 2.21 9.39
C LEU A 76 -2.41 0.72 9.37
N MET A 77 -2.82 0.16 10.51
CA MET A 77 -3.24 -1.24 10.60
C MET A 77 -4.45 -1.53 9.73
N ASP A 78 -5.49 -0.70 9.81
CA ASP A 78 -6.70 -0.86 9.00
C ASP A 78 -6.39 -0.60 7.51
N TRP A 79 -5.58 0.40 7.20
CA TRP A 79 -5.09 0.64 5.84
C TRP A 79 -4.32 -0.58 5.30
N THR A 80 -3.42 -1.17 6.10
CA THR A 80 -2.63 -2.34 5.71
C THR A 80 -3.54 -3.54 5.42
N GLU A 81 -4.54 -3.79 6.28
CA GLU A 81 -5.53 -4.84 6.06
C GLU A 81 -6.29 -4.66 4.74
N ARG A 82 -6.78 -3.44 4.46
CA ARG A 82 -7.46 -3.13 3.20
C ARG A 82 -6.56 -3.37 1.99
N MET A 83 -5.31 -2.95 2.06
CA MET A 83 -4.35 -3.12 0.97
C MET A 83 -3.98 -4.59 0.72
N ILE A 84 -3.89 -5.41 1.77
CA ILE A 84 -3.69 -6.86 1.66
C ILE A 84 -4.91 -7.51 0.97
N ARG A 85 -6.12 -7.15 1.37
CA ARG A 85 -7.35 -7.66 0.74
C ARG A 85 -7.39 -7.27 -0.74
N MET A 86 -7.17 -6.00 -1.05
CA MET A 86 -7.16 -5.51 -2.43
C MET A 86 -6.11 -6.24 -3.28
N ARG A 87 -4.88 -6.43 -2.77
CA ARG A 87 -3.84 -7.16 -3.49
C ARG A 87 -4.26 -8.60 -3.80
N LYS A 88 -4.95 -9.29 -2.89
CA LYS A 88 -5.46 -10.65 -3.12
C LYS A 88 -6.53 -10.70 -4.22
N GLU A 89 -7.27 -9.60 -4.42
CA GLU A 89 -8.29 -9.48 -5.47
C GLU A 89 -7.72 -9.06 -6.83
N VAL A 90 -6.41 -8.76 -6.89
CA VAL A 90 -5.70 -8.33 -8.11
C VAL A 90 -4.61 -9.37 -8.43
N PRO A 91 -4.99 -10.54 -8.99
CA PRO A 91 -4.03 -11.61 -9.29
C PRO A 91 -2.98 -11.21 -10.31
N GLU A 92 -3.24 -10.18 -11.13
CA GLU A 92 -2.30 -9.65 -12.09
C GLU A 92 -0.97 -9.24 -11.46
N ILE A 93 -0.96 -8.76 -10.20
CA ILE A 93 0.28 -8.38 -9.50
C ILE A 93 1.19 -9.60 -9.25
N GLY A 94 0.57 -10.78 -9.04
CA GLY A 94 1.31 -12.01 -8.72
C GLY A 94 1.70 -12.85 -9.93
N TRP A 95 0.92 -12.77 -11.01
CA TRP A 95 1.03 -13.67 -12.16
C TRP A 95 1.28 -12.96 -13.49
N GLY A 96 1.12 -11.62 -13.53
CA GLY A 96 1.18 -10.84 -14.75
C GLY A 96 2.60 -10.45 -15.15
N ASP A 97 2.73 -10.18 -16.45
CA ASP A 97 3.93 -9.56 -17.00
C ASP A 97 4.02 -8.11 -16.52
N PHE A 98 5.17 -7.74 -16.00
CA PHE A 98 5.42 -6.44 -15.36
C PHE A 98 6.13 -5.48 -16.30
N SER A 99 5.67 -4.23 -16.33
CA SER A 99 6.35 -3.14 -17.05
C SER A 99 6.24 -1.81 -16.29
N ILE A 100 7.25 -0.95 -16.47
CA ILE A 100 7.26 0.42 -15.98
C ILE A 100 6.88 1.34 -17.13
N LEU A 101 5.87 2.17 -16.93
CA LEU A 101 5.42 3.14 -17.92
C LEU A 101 6.15 4.46 -17.76
N GLY A 102 6.46 5.11 -18.90
CA GLY A 102 6.97 6.47 -18.90
C GLY A 102 5.90 7.47 -18.45
N THR A 103 6.28 8.37 -17.58
CA THR A 103 5.44 9.47 -17.08
C THR A 103 6.05 10.83 -17.41
N SER A 104 5.24 11.89 -17.36
CA SER A 104 5.72 13.27 -17.56
C SER A 104 6.49 13.82 -16.35
N LYS A 105 6.60 13.07 -15.26
CA LYS A 105 7.17 13.48 -13.99
C LYS A 105 8.10 12.39 -13.44
N PRO A 106 9.38 12.68 -13.19
CA PRO A 106 10.34 11.67 -12.72
C PRO A 106 10.02 11.14 -11.31
N GLU A 107 9.34 11.94 -10.49
CA GLU A 107 8.87 11.57 -9.16
C GLU A 107 7.65 10.67 -9.13
N VAL A 108 7.05 10.38 -10.29
CA VAL A 108 5.88 9.52 -10.39
C VAL A 108 6.24 8.17 -11.00
N LEU A 109 6.02 7.12 -10.24
CA LEU A 109 6.20 5.73 -10.66
C LEU A 109 4.87 5.16 -11.18
N ALA A 110 4.84 4.72 -12.42
CA ALA A 110 3.69 4.04 -13.02
C ALA A 110 4.06 2.59 -13.36
N LEU A 111 3.33 1.63 -12.80
CA LEU A 111 3.55 0.20 -12.94
C LEU A 111 2.35 -0.44 -13.62
N ARG A 112 2.60 -1.23 -14.66
CA ARG A 112 1.56 -1.98 -15.36
C ARG A 112 1.83 -3.48 -15.25
N TYR A 113 0.76 -4.25 -15.01
CA TYR A 113 0.76 -5.70 -15.05
C TYR A 113 -0.30 -6.19 -16.03
N ASP A 114 0.08 -7.09 -16.88
CA ASP A 114 -0.78 -7.74 -17.86
C ASP A 114 -0.86 -9.24 -17.56
N TRP A 115 -2.05 -9.76 -17.33
CA TRP A 115 -2.27 -11.19 -17.10
C TRP A 115 -3.53 -11.66 -17.78
N ARG A 116 -3.40 -12.68 -18.66
CA ARG A 116 -4.47 -13.13 -19.53
C ARG A 116 -5.01 -11.94 -20.36
N ASN A 117 -6.30 -11.62 -20.23
CA ASN A 117 -6.95 -10.50 -20.94
C ASN A 117 -7.17 -9.28 -20.04
N ASN A 118 -6.53 -9.24 -18.87
CA ASN A 118 -6.70 -8.18 -17.89
C ASN A 118 -5.40 -7.40 -17.72
N SER A 119 -5.55 -6.11 -17.50
CA SER A 119 -4.43 -5.21 -17.19
C SER A 119 -4.76 -4.36 -15.98
N VAL A 120 -3.80 -4.19 -15.10
CA VAL A 120 -3.89 -3.27 -13.97
C VAL A 120 -2.73 -2.29 -13.99
N LEU A 121 -3.00 -1.10 -13.50
CA LEU A 121 -2.07 0.00 -13.47
C LEU A 121 -2.02 0.60 -12.06
N PHE A 122 -0.81 0.84 -11.59
CA PHE A 122 -0.54 1.49 -10.31
C PHE A 122 0.28 2.74 -10.56
N VAL A 123 -0.17 3.87 -10.05
CA VAL A 123 0.52 5.15 -10.18
C VAL A 123 0.80 5.69 -8.78
N HIS A 124 2.04 6.03 -8.50
CA HIS A 124 2.50 6.51 -7.20
C HIS A 124 3.24 7.82 -7.34
N ASN A 125 2.83 8.83 -6.59
CA ASN A 125 3.61 10.03 -6.37
C ASN A 125 4.60 9.79 -5.22
N LEU A 126 5.89 9.79 -5.51
CA LEU A 126 6.95 9.57 -4.53
C LEU A 126 7.47 10.89 -3.92
N SER A 127 6.80 12.01 -4.20
CA SER A 127 7.18 13.33 -3.71
C SER A 127 6.26 13.84 -2.59
N PRO A 128 6.73 14.78 -1.75
CA PRO A 128 5.94 15.37 -0.68
C PRO A 128 4.99 16.47 -1.14
N ILE A 129 4.85 16.71 -2.46
CA ILE A 129 3.99 17.74 -3.03
C ILE A 129 2.93 17.14 -3.95
N PRO A 130 1.75 17.76 -4.09
CA PRO A 130 0.77 17.34 -5.08
C PRO A 130 1.36 17.43 -6.49
N THR A 131 1.17 16.41 -7.31
CA THR A 131 1.82 16.30 -8.62
C THR A 131 0.80 15.96 -9.69
N GLU A 132 0.66 16.85 -10.69
CA GLU A 132 -0.06 16.52 -11.93
C GLU A 132 0.84 15.69 -12.84
N VAL A 133 0.36 14.52 -13.25
CA VAL A 133 1.09 13.59 -14.11
C VAL A 133 0.29 13.26 -15.38
N LYS A 134 1.02 13.16 -16.50
CA LYS A 134 0.50 12.65 -17.78
C LYS A 134 1.26 11.42 -18.20
N PHE A 135 0.54 10.39 -18.63
CA PHE A 135 1.13 9.14 -19.11
C PHE A 135 0.16 8.42 -20.06
N SER A 136 0.68 7.46 -20.83
CA SER A 136 -0.13 6.55 -21.63
C SER A 136 -0.26 5.20 -20.91
N ALA A 137 -1.48 4.68 -20.83
CA ALA A 137 -1.70 3.34 -20.28
C ALA A 137 -1.24 2.20 -21.23
N GLY A 138 -0.82 2.54 -22.46
CA GLY A 138 -0.32 1.56 -23.43
C GLY A 138 -1.42 0.72 -24.08
N THR A 139 -2.66 1.21 -24.11
CA THR A 139 -3.79 0.52 -24.75
C THR A 139 -4.15 1.15 -26.09
N LYS A 140 -4.60 0.32 -27.03
CA LYS A 140 -5.06 0.78 -28.35
C LYS A 140 -6.56 1.06 -28.41
N VAL A 141 -7.35 0.62 -27.42
CA VAL A 141 -8.82 0.69 -27.44
C VAL A 141 -9.30 1.01 -26.02
N ASP A 142 -10.19 1.99 -25.91
CA ASP A 142 -10.96 2.39 -24.73
C ASP A 142 -10.18 2.26 -23.41
N GLY A 143 -9.06 2.99 -23.34
CA GLY A 143 -8.09 2.93 -22.25
C GLY A 143 -8.59 3.54 -20.94
N ARG A 144 -9.89 3.48 -20.63
CA ARG A 144 -10.45 3.99 -19.37
C ARG A 144 -9.80 3.29 -18.18
N LEU A 145 -9.40 4.06 -17.19
CA LEU A 145 -8.88 3.58 -15.93
C LEU A 145 -9.98 3.58 -14.88
N ILE A 146 -10.37 2.41 -14.43
CA ILE A 146 -11.33 2.22 -13.34
C ILE A 146 -10.55 2.10 -12.05
N ASN A 147 -10.64 3.13 -11.20
CA ASN A 147 -9.99 3.12 -9.90
C ASN A 147 -10.60 2.02 -9.02
N LEU A 148 -9.75 1.22 -8.38
CA LEU A 148 -10.14 0.09 -7.53
C LEU A 148 -10.37 0.49 -6.07
N LEU A 149 -9.95 1.71 -5.70
CA LEU A 149 -9.96 2.18 -4.31
C LEU A 149 -10.98 3.31 -4.09
N SER A 150 -11.46 3.94 -5.15
CA SER A 150 -12.42 5.05 -5.10
C SER A 150 -13.17 5.19 -6.43
N ASP A 151 -14.13 6.11 -6.48
CA ASP A 151 -14.91 6.42 -7.69
C ASP A 151 -14.21 7.42 -8.64
N ASP A 152 -12.96 7.75 -8.38
CA ASP A 152 -12.13 8.65 -9.19
C ASP A 152 -11.55 7.89 -10.39
N HIS A 153 -12.30 7.83 -11.48
CA HIS A 153 -11.92 7.16 -12.71
C HIS A 153 -11.25 8.13 -13.69
N SER A 154 -10.40 7.61 -14.58
CA SER A 154 -9.71 8.43 -15.59
C SER A 154 -10.04 7.95 -17.00
N THR A 155 -10.33 8.92 -17.89
CA THR A 155 -10.52 8.68 -19.32
C THR A 155 -9.36 9.33 -20.07
N PRO A 156 -8.77 8.68 -21.10
CA PRO A 156 -7.69 9.27 -21.86
C PRO A 156 -8.19 10.44 -22.71
N ASP A 157 -7.30 11.40 -22.95
CA ASP A 157 -7.53 12.48 -23.90
C ASP A 157 -7.47 12.00 -25.38
N ALA A 158 -7.68 12.91 -26.32
CA ALA A 158 -7.62 12.60 -27.76
C ALA A 158 -6.25 12.07 -28.22
N SER A 159 -5.18 12.26 -27.47
CA SER A 159 -3.84 11.71 -27.72
C SER A 159 -3.61 10.35 -27.05
N GLY A 160 -4.61 9.78 -26.38
CA GLY A 160 -4.53 8.52 -25.65
C GLY A 160 -3.78 8.62 -24.32
N LYS A 161 -3.64 9.82 -23.77
CA LYS A 161 -2.96 10.06 -22.49
C LYS A 161 -3.96 10.33 -21.36
N HIS A 162 -3.65 9.78 -20.20
CA HIS A 162 -4.29 10.10 -18.95
C HIS A 162 -3.62 11.29 -18.30
N CYS A 163 -4.42 12.14 -17.65
CA CYS A 163 -3.97 13.24 -16.79
C CYS A 163 -4.63 13.07 -15.44
N MET A 164 -3.85 13.05 -14.37
CA MET A 164 -4.37 12.98 -13.01
C MET A 164 -3.52 13.79 -12.05
N VAL A 165 -4.14 14.26 -10.98
CA VAL A 165 -3.45 14.89 -9.85
C VAL A 165 -3.35 13.85 -8.74
N LEU A 166 -2.13 13.65 -8.25
CA LEU A 166 -1.86 12.78 -7.11
C LEU A 166 -1.49 13.66 -5.92
N GLU A 167 -2.04 13.35 -4.76
CA GLU A 167 -1.70 13.98 -3.49
C GLU A 167 -0.21 13.71 -3.13
N PRO A 168 0.37 14.41 -2.15
CA PRO A 168 1.68 14.05 -1.60
C PRO A 168 1.71 12.58 -1.19
N TYR A 169 2.68 11.82 -1.72
CA TYR A 169 2.77 10.36 -1.52
C TYR A 169 1.50 9.59 -1.90
N GLY A 170 0.63 10.23 -2.69
CA GLY A 170 -0.63 9.65 -3.15
C GLY A 170 -0.44 8.55 -4.20
N TYR A 171 -1.46 7.73 -4.36
CA TYR A 171 -1.43 6.61 -5.29
C TYR A 171 -2.82 6.35 -5.89
N ARG A 172 -2.83 5.69 -7.06
CA ARG A 172 -4.05 5.18 -7.70
C ARG A 172 -3.81 3.74 -8.13
N TRP A 173 -4.78 2.89 -7.86
CA TRP A 173 -4.83 1.52 -8.33
C TRP A 173 -5.97 1.42 -9.33
N SER A 174 -5.67 1.07 -10.56
CA SER A 174 -6.68 1.10 -11.61
C SER A 174 -6.65 -0.17 -12.45
N ARG A 175 -7.82 -0.61 -12.86
CA ARG A 175 -7.98 -1.61 -13.92
C ARG A 175 -8.16 -0.91 -15.25
N ILE A 176 -7.53 -1.42 -16.30
CA ILE A 176 -7.65 -0.89 -17.66
C ILE A 176 -8.82 -1.57 -18.34
N GLY A 177 -9.75 -0.81 -18.91
CA GLY A 177 -10.92 -1.31 -19.61
C GLY A 177 -12.25 -0.97 -18.94
N GLY A 178 -13.36 -1.48 -19.49
CA GLY A 178 -14.70 -1.23 -18.98
C GLY A 178 -15.12 -2.11 -17.80
N LEU A 179 -16.34 -1.90 -17.31
CA LEU A 179 -16.97 -2.65 -16.23
C LEU A 179 -17.25 -4.14 -16.57
N ASP A 180 -17.08 -4.54 -17.81
CA ASP A 180 -17.30 -5.92 -18.29
C ASP A 180 -16.50 -6.98 -17.52
N TYR A 181 -15.43 -6.57 -16.85
CA TYR A 181 -14.63 -7.46 -16.01
C TYR A 181 -15.41 -7.96 -14.78
N LEU A 182 -16.19 -7.10 -14.14
CA LEU A 182 -17.00 -7.49 -12.96
C LEU A 182 -18.07 -8.51 -13.31
N LEU A 183 -18.63 -8.43 -14.53
CA LEU A 183 -19.63 -9.36 -15.01
C LEU A 183 -19.06 -10.73 -15.37
N ARG A 184 -17.82 -10.80 -15.86
CA ARG A 184 -17.15 -12.07 -16.21
C ARG A 184 -16.65 -12.88 -15.02
N ARG A 185 -16.51 -12.25 -13.83
CA ARG A 185 -16.05 -12.94 -12.60
C ARG A 185 -17.12 -13.82 -11.96
N THR A 186 -18.37 -13.66 -12.36
CA THR A 186 -19.52 -14.44 -11.87
C THR A 186 -19.75 -15.76 -12.64
N GLU A 187 -18.94 -16.06 -13.66
CA GLU A 187 -19.08 -17.26 -14.50
C GLU A 187 -17.98 -18.32 -14.26
N ILE A 188 -17.43 -18.41 -13.03
CA ILE A 188 -16.50 -19.47 -12.63
C ILE A 188 -17.19 -20.37 -11.61
#